data_f47d0e4582b7c88225cdcc752925ad76
#
_entry.id   f47d0e4582b7c88225cdcc752925ad76
#
_cell.length_a   1.000
_cell.length_b   1.000
_cell.length_c   1.000
_cell.angle_alpha   90.00
_cell.angle_beta   90.00
_cell.angle_gamma   90.00
#
_symmetry.space_group_name_H-M   'P 1'
#
loop_
_entity.id
_entity.type
_entity.pdbx_description
1 polymer ?
#
loop_
_entity_poly.entity_id
_entity_poly.type
_entity_poly.pdbx_seq_one_letter_code
_entity_poly.pdbx_strand_id
1 'polypeptide(L)'
;MNRSFWIIYLLVITILHSHPVVKNLDIERFMGRWYVLALIPNWVEGKGDNSYDDYELNKDGTVDITYYAFQDGKEKNMKQKGFVNKDEPGRWEVQFYDPYIPFFTAPYEVIILDSNYQYMVIGYPNNSFGWVMGRSTKIEDRMYQNILNELESDFGYNKKDFHKVIHDKD
;
A
#
# COMPACT_ATOMS: atom_id res chain seq x y z
N MET A 1 4.94 18.48 56.53
CA MET A 1 4.13 18.94 55.37
C MET A 1 4.59 18.16 54.16
N ASN A 2 3.91 17.01 53.85
CA ASN A 2 4.24 16.17 52.71
C ASN A 2 3.43 16.64 51.48
N ARG A 3 4.12 17.17 50.50
CA ARG A 3 3.51 17.53 49.21
C ARG A 3 3.68 16.32 48.30
N SER A 4 2.65 15.50 48.20
CA SER A 4 2.58 14.39 47.21
C SER A 4 2.43 14.99 45.81
N PHE A 5 3.46 14.89 45.00
CA PHE A 5 3.38 15.20 43.57
C PHE A 5 2.70 14.02 42.88
N TRP A 6 1.43 14.22 42.44
CA TRP A 6 0.76 13.32 41.52
C TRP A 6 1.27 13.59 40.13
N ILE A 7 2.13 12.70 39.62
CA ILE A 7 2.52 12.70 38.21
C ILE A 7 1.37 12.05 37.41
N ILE A 8 0.57 12.88 36.74
CA ILE A 8 -0.44 12.40 35.80
C ILE A 8 0.29 12.00 34.53
N TYR A 9 0.47 10.69 34.33
CA TYR A 9 0.87 10.15 33.02
C TYR A 9 -0.28 10.32 32.05
N LEU A 10 -0.20 11.31 31.17
CA LEU A 10 -1.10 11.46 30.04
C LEU A 10 -0.73 10.37 29.01
N LEU A 11 -1.49 9.27 29.03
CA LEU A 11 -1.37 8.22 28.02
C LEU A 11 -1.94 8.78 26.70
N VAL A 12 -1.07 9.29 25.84
CA VAL A 12 -1.48 9.69 24.47
C VAL A 12 -1.69 8.39 23.70
N ILE A 13 -2.93 7.93 23.64
CA ILE A 13 -3.35 6.86 22.73
C ILE A 13 -3.42 7.50 21.35
N THR A 14 -2.38 7.32 20.54
CA THR A 14 -2.44 7.57 19.11
C THR A 14 -3.37 6.52 18.50
N ILE A 15 -4.63 6.91 18.23
CA ILE A 15 -5.55 6.10 17.45
C ILE A 15 -4.98 6.09 16.03
N LEU A 16 -4.38 4.98 15.61
CA LEU A 16 -4.07 4.77 14.21
C LEU A 16 -5.40 4.75 13.45
N HIS A 17 -5.65 5.80 12.68
CA HIS A 17 -6.82 5.83 11.81
C HIS A 17 -6.56 4.88 10.64
N SER A 18 -7.21 3.72 10.71
CA SER A 18 -7.31 2.76 9.63
C SER A 18 -8.42 3.21 8.67
N HIS A 19 -8.20 3.05 7.37
CA HIS A 19 -9.20 3.42 6.37
C HIS A 19 -10.31 2.36 6.26
N PRO A 20 -11.52 2.75 5.79
CA PRO A 20 -12.46 1.77 5.28
C PRO A 20 -11.84 1.06 4.06
N VAL A 21 -11.94 -0.27 4.02
CA VAL A 21 -11.39 -1.09 2.95
C VAL A 21 -12.49 -1.67 2.08
N VAL A 22 -12.12 -2.10 0.88
CA VAL A 22 -13.01 -2.81 -0.04
C VAL A 22 -13.52 -4.09 0.61
N LYS A 23 -14.85 -4.24 0.71
CA LYS A 23 -15.49 -5.37 1.42
C LYS A 23 -15.57 -6.64 0.58
N ASN A 24 -15.82 -6.50 -0.73
CA ASN A 24 -16.05 -7.62 -1.65
C ASN A 24 -14.86 -7.77 -2.58
N LEU A 25 -13.70 -8.11 -2.02
CA LEU A 25 -12.51 -8.37 -2.79
C LEU A 25 -12.44 -9.85 -3.17
N ASP A 26 -12.47 -10.14 -4.47
CA ASP A 26 -12.19 -11.45 -5.04
C ASP A 26 -10.67 -11.63 -5.12
N ILE A 27 -10.14 -12.47 -4.23
CA ILE A 27 -8.70 -12.63 -4.07
C ILE A 27 -8.06 -13.26 -5.32
N GLU A 28 -8.75 -14.14 -6.03
CA GLU A 28 -8.22 -14.78 -7.24
C GLU A 28 -8.09 -13.77 -8.38
N ARG A 29 -9.09 -12.90 -8.57
CA ARG A 29 -9.01 -11.81 -9.55
C ARG A 29 -7.98 -10.75 -9.20
N PHE A 30 -7.66 -10.61 -7.91
CA PHE A 30 -6.67 -9.66 -7.43
C PHE A 30 -5.24 -10.09 -7.79
N MET A 31 -4.98 -11.39 -7.95
CA MET A 31 -3.65 -11.93 -8.24
C MET A 31 -3.05 -11.45 -9.57
N GLY A 32 -1.77 -11.74 -9.74
CA GLY A 32 -0.99 -11.34 -10.91
C GLY A 32 -0.32 -9.98 -10.75
N ARG A 33 0.08 -9.38 -11.86
CA ARG A 33 0.89 -8.14 -11.87
C ARG A 33 0.06 -6.89 -11.71
N TRP A 34 0.59 -5.98 -10.85
CA TRP A 34 0.11 -4.63 -10.70
C TRP A 34 1.28 -3.65 -10.80
N TYR A 35 1.22 -2.73 -11.76
CA TYR A 35 2.22 -1.68 -11.93
C TYR A 35 1.96 -0.54 -10.96
N VAL A 36 3.01 -0.03 -10.31
CA VAL A 36 2.91 1.16 -9.45
C VAL A 36 2.89 2.39 -10.35
N LEU A 37 1.74 3.06 -10.45
CA LEU A 37 1.55 4.23 -11.31
C LEU A 37 1.91 5.54 -10.60
N ALA A 38 1.65 5.60 -9.30
CA ALA A 38 2.06 6.69 -8.42
C ALA A 38 2.17 6.19 -6.98
N LEU A 39 3.01 6.81 -6.19
CA LEU A 39 3.18 6.51 -4.78
C LEU A 39 3.51 7.77 -3.97
N ILE A 40 3.28 7.70 -2.66
CA ILE A 40 3.89 8.63 -1.72
C ILE A 40 5.32 8.13 -1.48
N PRO A 41 6.37 8.92 -1.84
CA PRO A 41 7.76 8.48 -1.71
C PRO A 41 8.08 8.02 -0.29
N ASN A 42 8.69 6.86 -0.18
CA ASN A 42 8.99 6.24 1.10
C ASN A 42 10.42 5.68 1.12
N TRP A 43 10.91 5.37 2.31
CA TRP A 43 12.28 4.88 2.51
C TRP A 43 12.49 3.42 2.07
N VAL A 44 11.41 2.66 1.90
CA VAL A 44 11.47 1.23 1.50
C VAL A 44 11.71 1.11 0.00
N GLU A 45 10.89 1.79 -0.80
CA GLU A 45 10.89 1.71 -2.27
C GLU A 45 11.73 2.82 -2.92
N GLY A 46 11.92 3.93 -2.22
CA GLY A 46 12.66 5.08 -2.72
C GLY A 46 11.96 5.73 -3.92
N LYS A 47 12.72 5.99 -4.99
CA LYS A 47 12.26 6.51 -6.29
C LYS A 47 12.47 5.45 -7.38
N GLY A 48 11.98 4.23 -7.15
CA GLY A 48 12.11 3.14 -8.12
C GLY A 48 11.22 3.38 -9.34
N ASP A 49 11.84 3.50 -10.53
CA ASP A 49 11.11 3.52 -11.80
C ASP A 49 10.77 2.09 -12.25
N ASN A 50 9.83 1.97 -13.19
CA ASN A 50 9.38 0.70 -13.75
C ASN A 50 8.92 -0.32 -12.69
N SER A 51 8.40 0.19 -11.55
CA SER A 51 8.06 -0.65 -10.42
C SER A 51 6.71 -1.33 -10.58
N TYR A 52 6.65 -2.56 -10.09
CA TYR A 52 5.43 -3.39 -10.07
C TYR A 52 5.51 -4.44 -8.95
N ASP A 53 4.35 -4.92 -8.55
CA ASP A 53 4.20 -6.08 -7.67
C ASP A 53 3.59 -7.25 -8.43
N ASP A 54 4.16 -8.44 -8.26
CA ASP A 54 3.54 -9.70 -8.65
C ASP A 54 2.95 -10.39 -7.42
N TYR A 55 1.65 -10.72 -7.47
CA TYR A 55 0.89 -11.37 -6.40
C TYR A 55 0.55 -12.80 -6.76
N GLU A 56 0.82 -13.74 -5.86
CA GLU A 56 0.53 -15.16 -6.03
C GLU A 56 -0.16 -15.72 -4.80
N LEU A 57 -1.36 -16.31 -4.99
CA LEU A 57 -2.14 -16.91 -3.91
C LEU A 57 -1.61 -18.29 -3.55
N ASN A 58 -1.29 -18.49 -2.29
CA ASN A 58 -0.85 -19.76 -1.74
C ASN A 58 -2.04 -20.64 -1.33
N LYS A 59 -1.81 -21.95 -1.26
CA LYS A 59 -2.83 -22.95 -0.84
C LYS A 59 -3.34 -22.73 0.59
N ASP A 60 -2.57 -22.07 1.44
CA ASP A 60 -2.92 -21.75 2.82
C ASP A 60 -3.71 -20.43 2.96
N GLY A 61 -3.96 -19.73 1.84
CA GLY A 61 -4.68 -18.47 1.79
C GLY A 61 -3.80 -17.24 2.03
N THR A 62 -2.49 -17.41 2.21
CA THR A 62 -1.54 -16.29 2.19
C THR A 62 -1.22 -15.88 0.74
N VAL A 63 -0.66 -14.69 0.56
CA VAL A 63 -0.28 -14.17 -0.75
C VAL A 63 1.22 -13.88 -0.75
N ASP A 64 1.96 -14.49 -1.67
CA ASP A 64 3.33 -14.08 -1.93
C ASP A 64 3.31 -12.83 -2.81
N ILE A 65 4.07 -11.81 -2.40
CA ILE A 65 4.17 -10.52 -3.08
C ILE A 65 5.64 -10.31 -3.42
N THR A 66 5.94 -10.13 -4.70
CA THR A 66 7.29 -9.78 -5.12
C THR A 66 7.28 -8.40 -5.77
N TYR A 67 7.85 -7.43 -5.09
CA TYR A 67 8.09 -6.08 -5.61
C TYR A 67 9.33 -6.07 -6.50
N TYR A 68 9.23 -5.39 -7.64
CA TYR A 68 10.33 -5.11 -8.56
C TYR A 68 10.39 -3.62 -8.84
N ALA A 69 11.61 -3.10 -8.97
CA ALA A 69 11.86 -1.72 -9.38
C ALA A 69 13.21 -1.59 -10.06
N PHE A 70 13.39 -0.52 -10.81
CA PHE A 70 14.67 -0.12 -11.36
C PHE A 70 15.14 1.15 -10.64
N GLN A 71 16.28 1.06 -9.95
CA GLN A 71 16.83 2.18 -9.18
C GLN A 71 18.33 2.28 -9.42
N ASP A 72 18.81 3.47 -9.74
CA ASP A 72 20.23 3.75 -9.99
C ASP A 72 20.87 2.81 -11.05
N GLY A 73 20.10 2.49 -12.11
CA GLY A 73 20.55 1.61 -13.18
C GLY A 73 20.57 0.12 -12.84
N LYS A 74 20.02 -0.29 -11.70
CA LYS A 74 19.98 -1.69 -11.24
C LYS A 74 18.55 -2.13 -10.94
N GLU A 75 18.27 -3.38 -11.26
CA GLU A 75 17.05 -4.04 -10.82
C GLU A 75 17.15 -4.34 -9.32
N LYS A 76 16.06 -4.05 -8.61
CA LYS A 76 15.85 -4.40 -7.21
C LYS A 76 14.58 -5.22 -7.10
N ASN A 77 14.59 -6.21 -6.23
CA ASN A 77 13.39 -6.92 -5.85
C ASN A 77 13.31 -7.07 -4.32
N MET A 78 12.09 -7.28 -3.86
CA MET A 78 11.80 -7.46 -2.44
C MET A 78 10.65 -8.46 -2.32
N LYS A 79 10.82 -9.47 -1.47
CA LYS A 79 9.82 -10.50 -1.27
C LYS A 79 9.09 -10.30 0.04
N GLN A 80 7.78 -10.39 -0.04
CA GLN A 80 6.87 -10.14 1.04
C GLN A 80 5.79 -11.22 1.08
N LYS A 81 5.13 -11.36 2.21
CA LYS A 81 3.98 -12.26 2.39
C LYS A 81 2.81 -11.49 2.99
N GLY A 82 1.70 -11.51 2.29
CA GLY A 82 0.43 -10.95 2.73
C GLY A 82 -0.41 -11.97 3.48
N PHE A 83 -0.90 -11.57 4.65
CA PHE A 83 -1.86 -12.31 5.46
C PHE A 83 -3.22 -11.62 5.34
N VAL A 84 -4.10 -12.20 4.53
CA VAL A 84 -5.42 -11.63 4.22
C VAL A 84 -6.35 -11.79 5.40
N ASN A 85 -7.01 -10.71 5.84
CA ASN A 85 -8.05 -10.80 6.85
C ASN A 85 -9.31 -11.44 6.24
N LYS A 86 -9.82 -12.50 6.87
CA LYS A 86 -10.97 -13.28 6.36
C LYS A 86 -12.28 -12.53 6.44
N ASP A 87 -12.44 -11.64 7.43
CA ASP A 87 -13.64 -10.85 7.64
C ASP A 87 -13.63 -9.53 6.85
N GLU A 88 -12.45 -9.00 6.56
CA GLU A 88 -12.22 -7.80 5.77
C GLU A 88 -11.16 -8.06 4.69
N PRO A 89 -11.50 -8.73 3.56
CA PRO A 89 -10.51 -9.18 2.58
C PRO A 89 -9.72 -8.06 1.89
N GLY A 90 -10.13 -6.81 2.02
CA GLY A 90 -9.34 -5.63 1.62
C GLY A 90 -8.26 -5.23 2.62
N ARG A 91 -8.19 -5.86 3.80
CA ARG A 91 -7.20 -5.55 4.86
C ARG A 91 -6.24 -6.71 5.03
N TRP A 92 -4.96 -6.42 4.90
CA TRP A 92 -3.91 -7.43 5.07
C TRP A 92 -2.85 -6.94 6.05
N GLU A 93 -2.05 -7.87 6.54
CA GLU A 93 -0.76 -7.63 7.17
C GLU A 93 0.33 -8.16 6.26
N VAL A 94 1.37 -7.36 5.99
CA VAL A 94 2.46 -7.73 5.09
C VAL A 94 3.77 -7.85 5.86
N GLN A 95 4.43 -8.99 5.71
CA GLN A 95 5.72 -9.31 6.31
C GLN A 95 6.81 -9.33 5.24
N PHE A 96 7.96 -8.72 5.53
CA PHE A 96 9.13 -8.75 4.65
C PHE A 96 10.00 -9.95 5.01
N TYR A 97 10.40 -10.74 4.02
CA TYR A 97 11.26 -11.89 4.26
C TYR A 97 12.50 -11.96 3.35
N ASP A 98 12.58 -11.11 2.31
CA ASP A 98 13.80 -10.90 1.55
C ASP A 98 13.83 -9.44 1.03
N PRO A 99 14.59 -8.53 1.68
CA PRO A 99 15.34 -8.76 2.94
C PRO A 99 14.41 -9.02 4.13
N TYR A 100 14.81 -9.93 5.02
CA TYR A 100 14.04 -10.21 6.23
C TYR A 100 14.12 -9.05 7.23
N ILE A 101 12.96 -8.51 7.62
CA ILE A 101 12.84 -7.46 8.63
C ILE A 101 12.13 -8.08 9.86
N PRO A 102 12.90 -8.46 10.91
CA PRO A 102 12.32 -9.14 12.06
C PRO A 102 11.34 -8.25 12.81
N PHE A 103 10.25 -8.84 13.30
CA PHE A 103 9.22 -8.21 14.13
C PHE A 103 8.49 -7.03 13.46
N PHE A 104 8.63 -6.86 12.17
CA PHE A 104 7.95 -5.81 11.42
C PHE A 104 6.87 -6.40 10.52
N THR A 105 5.64 -5.95 10.72
CA THR A 105 4.49 -6.18 9.86
C THR A 105 3.94 -4.84 9.43
N ALA A 106 3.71 -4.68 8.14
CA ALA A 106 3.13 -3.46 7.59
C ALA A 106 1.62 -3.65 7.33
N PRO A 107 0.77 -2.71 7.76
CA PRO A 107 -0.62 -2.67 7.31
C PRO A 107 -0.68 -2.49 5.79
N TYR A 108 -1.65 -3.15 5.17
CA TYR A 108 -1.92 -3.05 3.74
C TYR A 108 -3.42 -2.97 3.54
N GLU A 109 -3.92 -1.84 3.09
CA GLU A 109 -5.33 -1.51 3.02
C GLU A 109 -5.74 -1.25 1.57
N VAL A 110 -6.49 -2.17 0.95
CA VAL A 110 -7.10 -1.93 -0.36
C VAL A 110 -8.28 -1.00 -0.16
N ILE A 111 -8.08 0.31 -0.39
CA ILE A 111 -9.07 1.35 -0.10
C ILE A 111 -9.93 1.70 -1.32
N ILE A 112 -9.38 1.60 -2.53
CA ILE A 112 -10.09 1.75 -3.80
C ILE A 112 -9.77 0.54 -4.68
N LEU A 113 -10.78 -0.02 -5.35
CA LEU A 113 -10.60 -1.09 -6.33
C LEU A 113 -11.64 -0.93 -7.44
N ASP A 114 -11.19 -0.84 -8.68
CA ASP A 114 -12.05 -0.83 -9.86
C ASP A 114 -12.83 -2.16 -9.97
N SER A 115 -14.10 -2.08 -10.34
CA SER A 115 -14.98 -3.24 -10.48
C SER A 115 -14.48 -4.28 -11.48
N ASN A 116 -13.70 -3.85 -12.48
CA ASN A 116 -13.04 -4.70 -13.47
C ASN A 116 -11.60 -5.05 -13.09
N TYR A 117 -11.13 -4.62 -11.92
CA TYR A 117 -9.75 -4.85 -11.43
C TYR A 117 -8.68 -4.26 -12.37
N GLN A 118 -8.93 -3.10 -12.94
CA GLN A 118 -7.96 -2.42 -13.82
C GLN A 118 -7.04 -1.47 -13.06
N TYR A 119 -7.53 -0.87 -11.96
CA TYR A 119 -6.74 -0.05 -11.05
C TYR A 119 -7.15 -0.28 -9.60
N MET A 120 -6.25 0.02 -8.69
CA MET A 120 -6.48 -0.03 -7.25
C MET A 120 -5.68 1.05 -6.53
N VAL A 121 -6.07 1.33 -5.31
CA VAL A 121 -5.27 2.14 -4.39
C VAL A 121 -5.05 1.36 -3.11
N ILE A 122 -3.79 1.30 -2.71
CA ILE A 122 -3.38 0.80 -1.40
C ILE A 122 -3.16 1.98 -0.49
N GLY A 123 -3.86 1.98 0.62
CA GLY A 123 -3.69 2.93 1.70
C GLY A 123 -2.82 2.40 2.83
N TYR A 124 -2.41 3.33 3.67
CA TYR A 124 -1.65 3.05 4.88
C TYR A 124 -2.19 3.93 6.02
N PRO A 125 -2.32 3.42 7.25
CA PRO A 125 -2.80 4.21 8.38
C PRO A 125 -2.06 5.54 8.53
N ASN A 126 -2.79 6.61 8.85
CA ASN A 126 -2.30 7.99 8.97
C ASN A 126 -1.79 8.62 7.65
N ASN A 127 -2.11 8.03 6.49
CA ASN A 127 -1.76 8.57 5.17
C ASN A 127 -0.24 8.75 4.94
N SER A 128 0.60 8.05 5.71
CA SER A 128 2.06 8.19 5.59
C SER A 128 2.62 7.52 4.34
N PHE A 129 1.91 6.53 3.80
CA PHE A 129 2.19 5.85 2.55
C PHE A 129 0.92 5.69 1.73
N GLY A 130 1.07 5.47 0.44
CA GLY A 130 -0.05 5.21 -0.46
C GLY A 130 0.46 4.86 -1.85
N TRP A 131 -0.24 3.96 -2.54
CA TRP A 131 0.12 3.51 -3.89
C TRP A 131 -1.11 3.50 -4.78
N VAL A 132 -1.01 4.15 -5.94
CA VAL A 132 -1.96 3.99 -7.04
C VAL A 132 -1.36 2.98 -7.99
N MET A 133 -2.08 1.90 -8.23
CA MET A 133 -1.60 0.77 -9.03
C MET A 133 -2.56 0.44 -10.16
N GLY A 134 -2.04 -0.15 -11.23
CA GLY A 134 -2.85 -0.53 -12.39
C GLY A 134 -2.36 -1.79 -13.09
N ARG A 135 -3.23 -2.39 -13.91
CA ARG A 135 -2.87 -3.54 -14.75
C ARG A 135 -2.05 -3.14 -15.99
N SER A 136 -1.93 -1.86 -16.24
CA SER A 136 -1.12 -1.27 -17.32
C SER A 136 -0.14 -0.27 -16.73
N THR A 137 0.98 -0.04 -17.41
CA THR A 137 1.98 0.99 -17.09
C THR A 137 1.47 2.41 -17.32
N LYS A 138 0.28 2.55 -17.92
CA LYS A 138 -0.33 3.84 -18.25
C LYS A 138 -1.72 3.94 -17.65
N ILE A 139 -2.06 5.11 -17.17
CA ILE A 139 -3.39 5.49 -16.73
C ILE A 139 -3.79 6.79 -17.43
N GLU A 140 -5.05 6.89 -17.84
CA GLU A 140 -5.59 8.12 -18.42
C GLU A 140 -5.52 9.26 -17.39
N ASP A 141 -5.06 10.45 -17.80
CA ASP A 141 -4.88 11.58 -16.89
C ASP A 141 -6.16 11.96 -16.15
N ARG A 142 -7.29 11.92 -16.80
CA ARG A 142 -8.60 12.20 -16.18
C ARG A 142 -8.91 11.19 -15.07
N MET A 143 -8.68 9.90 -15.33
CA MET A 143 -8.88 8.84 -14.34
C MET A 143 -7.94 9.01 -13.14
N TYR A 144 -6.67 9.28 -13.40
CA TYR A 144 -5.69 9.56 -12.35
C TYR A 144 -6.13 10.74 -11.46
N GLN A 145 -6.58 11.84 -12.05
CA GLN A 145 -7.07 13.00 -11.28
C GLN A 145 -8.32 12.66 -10.46
N ASN A 146 -9.23 11.85 -10.99
CA ASN A 146 -10.40 11.40 -10.23
C ASN A 146 -10.00 10.57 -9.01
N ILE A 147 -9.06 9.63 -9.15
CA ILE A 147 -8.52 8.84 -8.04
C ILE A 147 -7.88 9.76 -6.98
N LEU A 148 -7.07 10.73 -7.38
CA LEU A 148 -6.45 11.67 -6.44
C LEU A 148 -7.47 12.55 -5.71
N ASN A 149 -8.54 12.97 -6.38
CA ASN A 149 -9.61 13.74 -5.75
C ASN A 149 -10.39 12.89 -4.75
N GLU A 150 -10.69 11.63 -5.05
CA GLU A 150 -11.33 10.68 -4.14
C GLU A 150 -10.44 10.41 -2.92
N LEU A 151 -9.14 10.22 -3.12
CA LEU A 151 -8.17 10.07 -2.03
C LEU A 151 -8.15 11.28 -1.08
N GLU A 152 -8.26 12.48 -1.64
CA GLU A 152 -8.30 13.71 -0.84
C GLU A 152 -9.64 13.87 -0.10
N SER A 153 -10.79 13.66 -0.80
CA SER A 153 -12.12 13.90 -0.22
C SER A 153 -12.57 12.83 0.77
N ASP A 154 -12.32 11.56 0.47
CA ASP A 154 -12.92 10.44 1.17
C ASP A 154 -11.96 9.78 2.16
N PHE A 155 -10.65 9.88 1.89
CA PHE A 155 -9.61 9.22 2.70
C PHE A 155 -8.65 10.20 3.38
N GLY A 156 -8.77 11.51 3.11
CA GLY A 156 -7.97 12.55 3.77
C GLY A 156 -6.50 12.60 3.37
N TYR A 157 -6.11 11.98 2.24
CA TYR A 157 -4.77 12.11 1.68
C TYR A 157 -4.54 13.52 1.12
N ASN A 158 -3.31 14.00 1.19
CA ASN A 158 -2.90 15.15 0.40
C ASN A 158 -2.46 14.67 -0.99
N LYS A 159 -3.26 14.95 -2.02
CA LYS A 159 -2.97 14.50 -3.39
C LYS A 159 -1.64 14.97 -3.97
N LYS A 160 -1.05 16.05 -3.41
CA LYS A 160 0.26 16.58 -3.82
C LYS A 160 1.42 15.69 -3.39
N ASP A 161 1.19 14.77 -2.44
CA ASP A 161 2.21 13.87 -1.94
C ASP A 161 2.42 12.66 -2.87
N PHE A 162 1.48 12.41 -3.81
CA PHE A 162 1.59 11.34 -4.79
C PHE A 162 2.45 11.75 -5.98
N HIS A 163 3.52 11.01 -6.22
CA HIS A 163 4.44 11.19 -7.32
C HIS A 163 4.27 10.06 -8.34
N LYS A 164 4.11 10.43 -9.62
CA LYS A 164 4.03 9.43 -10.71
C LYS A 164 5.33 8.66 -10.83
N VAL A 165 5.21 7.36 -11.04
CA VAL A 165 6.32 6.46 -11.38
C VAL A 165 6.54 6.47 -12.89
N ILE A 166 7.81 6.51 -13.30
CA ILE A 166 8.18 6.47 -14.71
C ILE A 166 8.23 5.01 -15.17
N HIS A 167 7.54 4.73 -16.29
CA HIS A 167 7.57 3.44 -16.96
C HIS A 167 8.08 3.66 -18.39
N ASP A 168 9.36 3.45 -18.63
CA ASP A 168 10.07 3.66 -19.89
C ASP A 168 10.80 2.41 -20.41
N LYS A 169 10.69 1.29 -19.67
CA LYS A 169 11.22 -0.01 -20.07
C LYS A 169 10.07 -0.93 -20.45
N ASP A 170 10.12 -1.47 -21.64
CA ASP A 170 9.22 -2.52 -22.16
C ASP A 170 9.60 -3.90 -21.61
#